data_4e2777ae914668743a20b7acd45ac5e8
#
_entry.id   4e2777ae914668743a20b7acd45ac5e8
#
_cell.length_a   1.000
_cell.length_b   1.000
_cell.length_c   1.000
_cell.angle_alpha   90.00
_cell.angle_beta   90.00
_cell.angle_gamma   90.00
#
_symmetry.space_group_name_H-M   'P 1'
#
loop_
_entity.id
_entity.type
_entity.pdbx_description
1 polymer ?
#
loop_
_entity_poly.entity_id
_entity_poly.type
_entity_poly.pdbx_seq_one_letter_code
_entity_poly.pdbx_strand_id
1 'polypeptide(L)'
;VCLSMKATAVPFRRRWESFPCNDFAWARRRLACLRKGARYCYLHETKGADMALVFDVVKAKGKPDDNRRPGTSCPFCDVDGLENIIRRDGDRIWLQNKFRTLRQTMQTVLIESADHDADITTYDPEELHGVIRFALSCWEQMIDSGDYRSVLMYKNMGPLSGGSLTHPHMQIVGLEEEDGYAEISMKHFEGVDVWKRGRVRVTISIDPVVGFFEVNVICPQGLAHGDAPEDIEDTNRFADALQAVVRYVLNEHHGGRASSYNLFFYHIEGMTIVKALPRWVVSPYFVGYRLAQCNAETTLTHDAERLRELLDAHA
;
A
#
# COMPACT_ATOMS: atom_id res chain seq x y z
N VAL A 1 -1.24 57.65 -32.84
CA VAL A 1 0.16 57.24 -32.96
C VAL A 1 0.20 55.74 -32.63
N CYS A 2 0.23 54.96 -33.71
CA CYS A 2 0.26 53.49 -33.64
C CYS A 2 1.72 53.04 -33.66
N LEU A 3 2.21 52.39 -32.63
CA LEU A 3 3.55 51.78 -32.62
C LEU A 3 3.41 50.28 -32.86
N SER A 4 3.83 49.90 -34.04
CA SER A 4 3.97 48.51 -34.48
C SER A 4 5.18 47.84 -33.82
N MET A 5 4.98 46.82 -33.02
CA MET A 5 6.06 45.94 -32.59
C MET A 5 6.14 44.75 -33.53
N LYS A 6 7.24 44.70 -34.32
CA LYS A 6 7.62 43.56 -35.12
C LYS A 6 8.20 42.44 -34.22
N ALA A 7 7.52 41.30 -34.20
CA ALA A 7 8.05 40.11 -33.61
C ALA A 7 9.10 39.48 -34.52
N THR A 8 10.34 39.40 -34.10
CA THR A 8 11.41 38.65 -34.76
C THR A 8 11.33 37.18 -34.36
N ALA A 9 10.95 36.36 -35.28
CA ALA A 9 11.00 34.89 -35.13
C ALA A 9 12.45 34.41 -35.19
N VAL A 10 12.90 33.74 -34.14
CA VAL A 10 14.19 33.02 -34.13
C VAL A 10 13.95 31.59 -34.65
N PRO A 11 14.67 31.13 -35.67
CA PRO A 11 14.46 29.78 -36.17
C PRO A 11 15.15 28.76 -35.27
N PHE A 12 14.36 27.87 -34.68
CA PHE A 12 14.82 26.72 -33.89
C PHE A 12 15.36 25.66 -34.86
N ARG A 13 16.68 25.67 -35.16
CA ARG A 13 17.35 24.59 -35.86
C ARG A 13 17.53 23.40 -34.94
N ARG A 14 16.73 22.35 -35.14
CA ARG A 14 16.97 21.02 -34.55
C ARG A 14 18.17 20.40 -35.25
N ARG A 15 19.24 20.20 -34.53
CA ARG A 15 20.36 19.36 -34.95
C ARG A 15 19.99 17.91 -34.58
N TRP A 16 19.66 17.11 -35.58
CA TRP A 16 19.56 15.66 -35.45
C TRP A 16 20.94 15.09 -35.72
N GLU A 17 21.69 14.79 -34.68
CA GLU A 17 22.87 13.96 -34.79
C GLU A 17 22.43 12.49 -34.73
N SER A 18 22.89 11.75 -35.74
CA SER A 18 22.60 10.36 -36.05
C SER A 18 22.94 9.41 -34.90
N PHE A 19 21.91 8.69 -34.42
CA PHE A 19 22.11 7.42 -33.69
C PHE A 19 22.15 6.28 -34.73
N PRO A 20 23.06 5.31 -34.63
CA PRO A 20 23.09 4.18 -35.53
C PRO A 20 21.88 3.29 -35.28
N CYS A 21 21.01 3.20 -36.27
CA CYS A 21 19.90 2.27 -36.35
C CYS A 21 20.44 0.86 -36.55
N ASN A 22 20.53 0.06 -35.51
CA ASN A 22 20.66 -1.38 -35.66
C ASN A 22 19.62 -2.05 -34.73
N ASP A 23 18.36 -2.00 -35.14
CA ASP A 23 17.35 -3.00 -34.70
C ASP A 23 16.07 -2.87 -35.54
N PHE A 24 16.17 -3.30 -36.81
CA PHE A 24 15.01 -3.49 -37.69
C PHE A 24 14.24 -4.81 -37.42
N ALA A 25 14.58 -5.55 -36.39
CA ALA A 25 13.94 -6.84 -36.09
C ALA A 25 12.49 -6.68 -35.64
N TRP A 26 12.14 -5.59 -34.92
CA TRP A 26 10.79 -5.34 -34.38
C TRP A 26 9.76 -4.98 -35.47
N ALA A 27 10.14 -4.18 -36.44
CA ALA A 27 9.24 -3.75 -37.54
C ALA A 27 8.89 -4.88 -38.51
N ARG A 28 9.80 -5.83 -38.75
CA ARG A 28 9.53 -6.98 -39.64
C ARG A 28 8.57 -8.01 -39.05
N ARG A 29 8.49 -8.14 -37.72
CA ARG A 29 7.56 -9.08 -37.08
C ARG A 29 6.12 -8.57 -37.08
N ARG A 30 5.88 -7.26 -37.02
CA ARG A 30 4.53 -6.67 -37.11
C ARG A 30 3.91 -6.81 -38.50
N LEU A 31 4.69 -6.73 -39.55
CA LEU A 31 4.25 -6.88 -40.93
C LEU A 31 3.91 -8.34 -41.30
N ALA A 32 4.52 -9.32 -40.64
CA ALA A 32 4.23 -10.74 -40.88
C ALA A 32 2.88 -11.18 -40.25
N CYS A 33 2.47 -10.57 -39.12
CA CYS A 33 1.18 -10.84 -38.45
C CYS A 33 -0.02 -10.28 -39.23
N LEU A 34 0.13 -9.12 -39.87
CA LEU A 34 -0.95 -8.50 -40.66
C LEU A 34 -1.30 -9.28 -41.94
N ARG A 35 -0.37 -10.08 -42.48
CA ARG A 35 -0.60 -10.88 -43.70
C ARG A 35 -1.35 -12.18 -43.52
N LYS A 36 -1.60 -12.64 -42.26
CA LYS A 36 -2.22 -13.93 -41.99
C LYS A 36 -3.63 -13.86 -41.34
N GLY A 37 -4.29 -12.71 -41.31
CA GLY A 37 -5.69 -12.59 -40.94
C GLY A 37 -6.02 -13.01 -39.52
N ALA A 38 -5.06 -13.17 -38.62
CA ALA A 38 -5.30 -13.55 -37.24
C ALA A 38 -5.82 -12.36 -36.43
N ARG A 39 -7.06 -12.46 -35.95
CA ARG A 39 -7.73 -11.40 -35.16
C ARG A 39 -7.16 -11.23 -33.73
N TYR A 40 -6.26 -12.10 -33.27
CA TYR A 40 -5.55 -11.99 -32.00
C TYR A 40 -4.15 -12.57 -32.15
N CYS A 41 -3.14 -11.72 -32.18
CA CYS A 41 -1.78 -12.16 -31.88
C CYS A 41 -1.63 -12.24 -30.35
N TYR A 42 -1.66 -13.46 -29.81
CA TYR A 42 -1.09 -13.70 -28.50
C TYR A 42 0.43 -13.44 -28.64
N LEU A 43 0.90 -12.41 -28.00
CA LEU A 43 2.34 -12.18 -27.83
C LEU A 43 2.85 -13.32 -26.95
N HIS A 44 3.54 -14.27 -27.54
CA HIS A 44 4.31 -15.27 -26.84
C HIS A 44 5.43 -14.58 -26.06
N GLU A 45 5.51 -14.93 -24.80
CA GLU A 45 6.47 -14.57 -23.78
C GLU A 45 7.84 -14.14 -24.31
N THR A 46 8.11 -12.84 -24.23
CA THR A 46 9.48 -12.36 -24.07
C THR A 46 9.74 -12.31 -22.56
N LYS A 47 10.59 -13.20 -22.07
CA LYS A 47 11.22 -13.09 -20.76
C LYS A 47 12.02 -11.79 -20.73
N GLY A 48 11.40 -10.75 -20.20
CA GLY A 48 11.97 -9.42 -20.03
C GLY A 48 10.96 -8.57 -19.29
N ALA A 49 11.03 -8.60 -17.98
CA ALA A 49 10.63 -7.58 -16.99
C ALA A 49 9.51 -6.60 -17.39
N ASP A 50 8.29 -7.07 -17.57
CA ASP A 50 7.11 -6.25 -17.32
C ASP A 50 6.57 -6.67 -15.95
N MET A 51 6.91 -5.92 -14.89
CA MET A 51 6.36 -6.09 -13.54
C MET A 51 4.88 -5.67 -13.54
N ALA A 52 4.02 -6.53 -14.09
CA ALA A 52 2.60 -6.27 -14.13
C ALA A 52 1.83 -7.49 -13.62
N LEU A 53 1.16 -7.32 -12.49
CA LEU A 53 0.23 -8.32 -11.97
C LEU A 53 -0.94 -8.48 -12.94
N VAL A 54 -1.20 -9.71 -13.39
CA VAL A 54 -2.30 -10.00 -14.31
C VAL A 54 -3.61 -10.11 -13.55
N PHE A 55 -4.51 -9.16 -13.79
CA PHE A 55 -5.82 -9.10 -13.15
C PHE A 55 -6.88 -9.90 -13.93
N ASP A 56 -7.58 -10.80 -13.23
CA ASP A 56 -8.65 -11.64 -13.78
C ASP A 56 -10.03 -10.98 -13.54
N VAL A 57 -10.52 -10.29 -14.56
CA VAL A 57 -11.81 -9.57 -14.52
C VAL A 57 -12.98 -10.52 -14.30
N VAL A 58 -12.89 -11.77 -14.78
CA VAL A 58 -13.98 -12.75 -14.64
C VAL A 58 -14.14 -13.17 -13.18
N LYS A 59 -13.02 -13.41 -12.50
CA LYS A 59 -13.03 -13.72 -11.06
C LYS A 59 -13.45 -12.55 -10.18
N ALA A 60 -13.27 -11.33 -10.66
CA ALA A 60 -13.72 -10.12 -9.96
C ALA A 60 -15.24 -9.93 -10.00
N LYS A 61 -15.95 -10.57 -10.96
CA LYS A 61 -17.41 -10.51 -11.02
C LYS A 61 -18.00 -11.24 -9.82
N GLY A 62 -18.87 -10.54 -9.08
CA GLY A 62 -19.50 -11.10 -7.87
C GLY A 62 -18.72 -10.87 -6.58
N LYS A 63 -17.57 -10.18 -6.62
CA LYS A 63 -16.90 -9.72 -5.40
C LYS A 63 -17.85 -8.80 -4.62
N PRO A 64 -18.09 -9.04 -3.30
CA PRO A 64 -18.88 -8.16 -2.46
C PRO A 64 -18.30 -6.74 -2.44
N ASP A 65 -19.16 -5.74 -2.41
CA ASP A 65 -18.78 -4.32 -2.45
C ASP A 65 -19.79 -3.49 -1.66
N ASP A 66 -19.74 -3.56 -0.33
CA ASP A 66 -20.63 -2.81 0.55
C ASP A 66 -20.21 -1.34 0.67
N ASN A 67 -18.92 -1.04 0.49
CA ASN A 67 -18.41 0.34 0.42
C ASN A 67 -19.09 1.19 -0.68
N ARG A 68 -19.51 0.56 -1.78
CA ARG A 68 -20.16 1.24 -2.92
C ARG A 68 -21.62 0.86 -3.10
N ARG A 69 -22.08 -0.20 -2.42
CA ARG A 69 -23.44 -0.74 -2.51
C ARG A 69 -23.99 -1.01 -1.12
N PRO A 70 -24.40 0.04 -0.38
CA PRO A 70 -24.97 -0.12 0.96
C PRO A 70 -26.14 -1.08 0.97
N GLY A 71 -26.23 -1.94 2.00
CA GLY A 71 -27.31 -2.92 2.16
C GLY A 71 -27.00 -4.32 1.61
N THR A 72 -25.79 -4.58 1.08
CA THR A 72 -25.33 -5.95 0.84
C THR A 72 -24.90 -6.58 2.16
N SER A 73 -25.24 -7.87 2.38
CA SER A 73 -24.77 -8.58 3.58
C SER A 73 -23.27 -8.71 3.55
N CYS A 74 -22.61 -8.38 4.68
CA CYS A 74 -21.17 -8.53 4.81
C CYS A 74 -20.79 -10.01 4.98
N PRO A 75 -19.95 -10.57 4.11
CA PRO A 75 -19.55 -11.98 4.23
C PRO A 75 -18.67 -12.26 5.45
N PHE A 76 -18.06 -11.24 6.06
CA PHE A 76 -17.19 -11.42 7.24
C PHE A 76 -17.99 -11.45 8.54
N CYS A 77 -19.25 -10.97 8.53
CA CYS A 77 -20.19 -11.12 9.65
C CYS A 77 -20.78 -12.54 9.76
N ASP A 78 -20.78 -13.30 8.67
CA ASP A 78 -21.20 -14.71 8.62
C ASP A 78 -20.00 -15.64 8.91
N VAL A 79 -19.57 -15.68 10.17
CA VAL A 79 -18.37 -16.41 10.60
C VAL A 79 -18.50 -17.92 10.34
N ASP A 80 -19.72 -18.48 10.47
CA ASP A 80 -19.99 -19.89 10.24
C ASP A 80 -19.93 -20.28 8.74
N GLY A 81 -20.15 -19.29 7.85
CA GLY A 81 -20.04 -19.43 6.40
C GLY A 81 -18.62 -19.23 5.86
N LEU A 82 -17.63 -18.92 6.71
CA LEU A 82 -16.25 -18.73 6.27
C LEU A 82 -15.59 -20.07 5.93
N GLU A 83 -14.93 -20.11 4.78
CA GLU A 83 -14.22 -21.29 4.27
C GLU A 83 -12.71 -21.03 4.19
N ASN A 84 -11.92 -22.12 4.14
CA ASN A 84 -10.47 -22.05 3.93
C ASN A 84 -9.73 -21.20 4.97
N ILE A 85 -10.16 -21.31 6.24
CA ILE A 85 -9.49 -20.66 7.37
C ILE A 85 -8.10 -21.30 7.54
N ILE A 86 -7.07 -20.43 7.59
CA ILE A 86 -5.68 -20.84 7.78
C ILE A 86 -5.34 -20.80 9.27
N ARG A 87 -5.76 -19.74 9.96
CA ARG A 87 -5.48 -19.54 11.38
C ARG A 87 -6.57 -18.69 12.04
N ARG A 88 -6.80 -18.93 13.31
CA ARG A 88 -7.77 -18.17 14.12
C ARG A 88 -7.18 -17.89 15.51
N ASP A 89 -7.49 -16.69 16.03
CA ASP A 89 -7.18 -16.27 17.38
C ASP A 89 -8.35 -15.43 17.91
N GLY A 90 -9.25 -16.05 18.68
CA GLY A 90 -10.51 -15.42 19.05
C GLY A 90 -11.35 -15.05 17.83
N ASP A 91 -11.66 -13.77 17.70
CA ASP A 91 -12.44 -13.20 16.60
C ASP A 91 -11.57 -12.83 15.39
N ARG A 92 -10.25 -12.84 15.54
CA ARG A 92 -9.29 -12.61 14.46
C ARG A 92 -9.15 -13.87 13.60
N ILE A 93 -9.39 -13.74 12.30
CA ILE A 93 -9.44 -14.88 11.38
C ILE A 93 -8.60 -14.59 10.14
N TRP A 94 -7.61 -15.44 9.87
CA TRP A 94 -6.84 -15.42 8.64
C TRP A 94 -7.28 -16.54 7.73
N LEU A 95 -7.70 -16.23 6.49
CA LEU A 95 -8.27 -17.18 5.54
C LEU A 95 -7.85 -16.88 4.10
N GLN A 96 -7.98 -17.87 3.23
CA GLN A 96 -7.77 -17.65 1.80
C GLN A 96 -8.91 -16.81 1.21
N ASN A 97 -8.56 -15.80 0.40
CA ASN A 97 -9.55 -14.99 -0.27
C ASN A 97 -10.31 -15.82 -1.32
N LYS A 98 -11.62 -15.87 -1.19
CA LYS A 98 -12.51 -16.54 -2.15
C LYS A 98 -12.39 -15.94 -3.57
N PHE A 99 -12.13 -14.64 -3.67
CA PHE A 99 -12.02 -13.89 -4.92
C PHE A 99 -10.54 -13.57 -5.22
N ARG A 100 -9.78 -14.58 -5.60
CA ARG A 100 -8.37 -14.41 -5.99
C ARG A 100 -8.31 -13.87 -7.42
N THR A 101 -8.20 -12.55 -7.54
CA THR A 101 -8.29 -11.81 -8.81
C THR A 101 -6.94 -11.61 -9.52
N LEU A 102 -5.83 -11.89 -8.86
CA LEU A 102 -4.49 -11.81 -9.44
C LEU A 102 -3.97 -13.21 -9.76
N ARG A 103 -3.32 -13.37 -10.91
CA ARG A 103 -2.64 -14.62 -11.29
C ARG A 103 -1.30 -14.73 -10.58
N GLN A 104 -0.82 -15.96 -10.40
CA GLN A 104 0.48 -16.26 -9.79
C GLN A 104 0.62 -15.58 -8.41
N THR A 105 -0.46 -15.67 -7.62
CA THR A 105 -0.51 -15.09 -6.27
C THR A 105 -1.33 -15.94 -5.33
N MET A 106 -0.94 -15.99 -4.06
CA MET A 106 -1.78 -16.43 -2.95
C MET A 106 -2.38 -15.20 -2.29
N GLN A 107 -3.66 -14.97 -2.51
CA GLN A 107 -4.38 -13.86 -1.88
C GLN A 107 -5.12 -14.35 -0.65
N THR A 108 -4.86 -13.75 0.50
CA THR A 108 -5.53 -14.04 1.76
C THR A 108 -6.12 -12.78 2.38
N VAL A 109 -7.05 -12.95 3.30
CA VAL A 109 -7.69 -11.90 4.08
C VAL A 109 -7.50 -12.22 5.56
N LEU A 110 -7.23 -11.20 6.34
CA LEU A 110 -7.21 -11.24 7.80
C LEU A 110 -8.34 -10.34 8.31
N ILE A 111 -9.40 -10.96 8.84
CA ILE A 111 -10.48 -10.28 9.55
C ILE A 111 -9.95 -9.90 10.92
N GLU A 112 -10.10 -8.64 11.31
CA GLU A 112 -9.47 -8.06 12.50
C GLU A 112 -10.30 -8.24 13.76
N SER A 113 -11.63 -8.15 13.63
CA SER A 113 -12.59 -8.16 14.74
C SER A 113 -13.92 -8.73 14.28
N ALA A 114 -14.76 -9.17 15.21
CA ALA A 114 -16.16 -9.52 14.93
C ALA A 114 -17.05 -8.28 14.74
N ASP A 115 -16.63 -7.12 15.23
CA ASP A 115 -17.37 -5.87 15.08
C ASP A 115 -17.20 -5.31 13.67
N HIS A 116 -18.34 -5.23 12.94
CA HIS A 116 -18.39 -4.75 11.57
C HIS A 116 -17.97 -3.29 11.41
N ASP A 117 -18.27 -2.47 12.39
CA ASP A 117 -18.08 -1.02 12.34
C ASP A 117 -16.81 -0.57 13.06
N ALA A 118 -16.05 -1.50 13.64
CA ALA A 118 -14.77 -1.19 14.28
C ALA A 118 -13.69 -0.83 13.27
N ASP A 119 -12.66 -0.18 13.73
CA ASP A 119 -11.46 0.15 12.98
C ASP A 119 -10.26 0.33 13.91
N ILE A 120 -9.06 0.36 13.35
CA ILE A 120 -7.83 0.60 14.11
C ILE A 120 -7.91 1.87 14.99
N THR A 121 -8.72 2.86 14.60
CA THR A 121 -8.92 4.10 15.34
C THR A 121 -9.83 3.94 16.56
N THR A 122 -10.65 2.88 16.63
CA THR A 122 -11.66 2.65 17.66
C THR A 122 -11.31 1.53 18.61
N TYR A 123 -10.40 0.65 18.26
CA TYR A 123 -9.96 -0.44 19.13
C TYR A 123 -9.43 0.08 20.44
N ASP A 124 -9.78 -0.60 21.53
CA ASP A 124 -9.09 -0.41 22.80
C ASP A 124 -7.65 -0.97 22.72
N PRO A 125 -6.78 -0.66 23.69
CA PRO A 125 -5.38 -1.10 23.62
C PRO A 125 -5.20 -2.61 23.54
N GLU A 126 -6.00 -3.40 24.24
CA GLU A 126 -5.88 -4.88 24.25
C GLU A 126 -6.24 -5.47 22.88
N GLU A 127 -7.36 -5.01 22.31
CA GLU A 127 -7.80 -5.42 20.97
C GLU A 127 -6.80 -4.98 19.91
N LEU A 128 -6.36 -3.72 19.95
CA LEU A 128 -5.37 -3.16 19.02
C LEU A 128 -4.07 -3.99 19.02
N HIS A 129 -3.50 -4.22 20.20
CA HIS A 129 -2.27 -5.00 20.36
C HIS A 129 -2.44 -6.43 19.83
N GLY A 130 -3.59 -7.05 20.12
CA GLY A 130 -3.95 -8.37 19.63
C GLY A 130 -4.04 -8.42 18.10
N VAL A 131 -4.72 -7.46 17.49
CA VAL A 131 -4.87 -7.36 16.03
C VAL A 131 -3.52 -7.21 15.35
N ILE A 132 -2.70 -6.27 15.79
CA ILE A 132 -1.39 -6.00 15.16
C ILE A 132 -0.44 -7.19 15.33
N ARG A 133 -0.38 -7.79 16.52
CA ARG A 133 0.46 -8.98 16.76
C ARG A 133 0.03 -10.15 15.88
N PHE A 134 -1.28 -10.41 15.80
CA PHE A 134 -1.81 -11.48 14.96
C PHE A 134 -1.52 -11.23 13.49
N ALA A 135 -1.71 -10.00 13.00
CA ALA A 135 -1.45 -9.62 11.62
C ALA A 135 0.03 -9.79 11.22
N LEU A 136 0.95 -9.26 12.03
CA LEU A 136 2.39 -9.41 11.82
C LEU A 136 2.79 -10.88 11.82
N SER A 137 2.31 -11.67 12.79
CA SER A 137 2.60 -13.10 12.89
C SER A 137 2.09 -13.90 11.70
N CYS A 138 0.89 -13.60 11.16
CA CYS A 138 0.38 -14.26 9.95
C CYS A 138 1.18 -13.88 8.71
N TRP A 139 1.59 -12.62 8.62
CA TRP A 139 2.41 -12.11 7.51
C TRP A 139 3.79 -12.75 7.51
N GLU A 140 4.48 -12.78 8.65
CA GLU A 140 5.78 -13.44 8.83
C GLU A 140 5.68 -14.95 8.56
N GLN A 141 4.60 -15.61 9.00
CA GLN A 141 4.35 -17.03 8.68
C GLN A 141 4.30 -17.28 7.16
N MET A 142 3.69 -16.38 6.39
CA MET A 142 3.66 -16.50 4.93
C MET A 142 5.03 -16.21 4.30
N ILE A 143 5.80 -15.27 4.84
CA ILE A 143 7.18 -14.99 4.41
C ILE A 143 8.09 -16.19 4.67
N ASP A 144 8.02 -16.76 5.87
CA ASP A 144 8.87 -17.87 6.32
C ASP A 144 8.58 -19.17 5.59
N SER A 145 7.41 -19.30 4.93
CA SER A 145 7.13 -20.47 4.08
C SER A 145 8.14 -20.60 2.93
N GLY A 146 8.69 -19.48 2.46
CA GLY A 146 9.63 -19.46 1.33
C GLY A 146 8.98 -19.77 -0.04
N ASP A 147 7.65 -19.85 -0.10
CA ASP A 147 6.91 -20.21 -1.32
C ASP A 147 6.74 -19.04 -2.29
N TYR A 148 7.04 -17.79 -1.84
CA TYR A 148 6.77 -16.58 -2.60
C TYR A 148 8.03 -15.74 -2.75
N ARG A 149 8.18 -15.11 -3.91
CA ARG A 149 9.26 -14.16 -4.15
C ARG A 149 9.15 -12.94 -3.25
N SER A 150 7.95 -12.45 -3.02
CA SER A 150 7.65 -11.42 -2.03
C SER A 150 6.28 -11.61 -1.43
N VAL A 151 6.09 -11.13 -0.19
CA VAL A 151 4.81 -11.18 0.51
C VAL A 151 4.42 -9.76 0.92
N LEU A 152 3.30 -9.29 0.42
CA LEU A 152 2.76 -7.97 0.71
C LEU A 152 1.71 -8.06 1.81
N MET A 153 1.66 -7.07 2.71
CA MET A 153 0.53 -6.88 3.61
C MET A 153 0.04 -5.44 3.51
N TYR A 154 -1.27 -5.25 3.50
CA TYR A 154 -1.87 -3.92 3.43
C TYR A 154 -3.29 -3.89 3.98
N LYS A 155 -3.72 -2.70 4.43
CA LYS A 155 -5.09 -2.40 4.84
C LYS A 155 -5.65 -1.28 3.97
N ASN A 156 -6.91 -1.46 3.54
CA ASN A 156 -7.69 -0.46 2.86
C ASN A 156 -8.90 -0.10 3.70
N MET A 157 -9.01 1.14 4.15
CA MET A 157 -10.15 1.60 4.95
C MET A 157 -10.83 2.79 4.31
N GLY A 158 -12.15 2.69 4.20
CA GLY A 158 -13.01 3.72 3.63
C GLY A 158 -13.11 3.69 2.09
N PRO A 159 -14.06 4.45 1.52
CA PRO A 159 -14.49 4.31 0.12
C PRO A 159 -13.43 4.74 -0.92
N LEU A 160 -12.46 5.57 -0.52
CA LEU A 160 -11.40 6.09 -1.41
C LEU A 160 -10.10 5.28 -1.34
N SER A 161 -10.03 4.26 -0.46
CA SER A 161 -8.84 3.44 -0.25
C SER A 161 -8.62 2.36 -1.31
N GLY A 162 -9.64 2.04 -2.10
CA GLY A 162 -9.66 0.89 -3.01
C GLY A 162 -10.21 -0.40 -2.39
N GLY A 163 -10.57 -0.38 -1.11
CA GLY A 163 -11.27 -1.46 -0.44
C GLY A 163 -12.70 -1.64 -0.95
N SER A 164 -13.25 -2.84 -0.85
CA SER A 164 -14.63 -3.16 -1.26
C SER A 164 -15.54 -3.47 -0.07
N LEU A 165 -15.00 -3.73 1.10
CA LEU A 165 -15.76 -4.05 2.32
C LEU A 165 -15.41 -3.07 3.43
N THR A 166 -16.43 -2.71 4.21
CA THR A 166 -16.32 -1.84 5.38
C THR A 166 -15.76 -2.59 6.58
N HIS A 167 -16.19 -3.85 6.78
CA HIS A 167 -15.73 -4.69 7.89
C HIS A 167 -14.20 -4.71 7.99
N PRO A 168 -13.61 -4.44 9.17
CA PRO A 168 -12.18 -4.24 9.32
C PRO A 168 -11.38 -5.50 8.94
N HIS A 169 -10.50 -5.33 7.96
CA HIS A 169 -9.66 -6.41 7.48
C HIS A 169 -8.35 -5.92 6.88
N MET A 170 -7.35 -6.77 6.90
CA MET A 170 -6.10 -6.64 6.15
C MET A 170 -6.03 -7.69 5.04
N GLN A 171 -5.15 -7.49 4.09
CA GLN A 171 -4.84 -8.48 3.06
C GLN A 171 -3.38 -8.85 3.13
N ILE A 172 -3.09 -10.15 3.05
CA ILE A 172 -1.73 -10.69 2.93
C ILE A 172 -1.66 -11.44 1.61
N VAL A 173 -0.71 -11.04 0.76
CA VAL A 173 -0.63 -11.53 -0.63
C VAL A 173 0.79 -12.01 -0.92
N GLY A 174 0.94 -13.31 -1.14
CA GLY A 174 2.17 -13.90 -1.64
C GLY A 174 2.24 -13.76 -3.17
N LEU A 175 3.31 -13.17 -3.68
CA LEU A 175 3.61 -13.05 -5.11
C LEU A 175 4.61 -14.16 -5.49
N GLU A 176 4.24 -15.03 -6.43
CA GLU A 176 5.07 -16.19 -6.81
C GLU A 176 6.29 -15.78 -7.64
N GLU A 177 6.12 -14.83 -8.56
CA GLU A 177 7.17 -14.45 -9.52
C GLU A 177 7.63 -12.99 -9.37
N GLU A 178 6.74 -12.09 -8.93
CA GLU A 178 7.00 -10.66 -8.87
C GLU A 178 7.64 -10.26 -7.56
N ASP A 179 8.55 -9.28 -7.61
CA ASP A 179 9.12 -8.64 -6.44
C ASP A 179 8.38 -7.32 -6.16
N GLY A 180 7.45 -7.35 -5.22
CA GLY A 180 6.66 -6.16 -4.85
C GLY A 180 7.47 -5.05 -4.18
N TYR A 181 8.74 -5.31 -3.82
CA TYR A 181 9.65 -4.33 -3.20
C TYR A 181 10.75 -3.82 -4.14
N ALA A 182 10.76 -4.25 -5.42
CA ALA A 182 11.83 -3.92 -6.36
C ALA A 182 12.11 -2.41 -6.51
N GLU A 183 11.06 -1.58 -6.43
CA GLU A 183 11.16 -0.11 -6.53
C GLU A 183 11.16 0.59 -5.17
N ILE A 184 11.18 -0.17 -4.05
CA ILE A 184 11.11 0.35 -2.69
C ILE A 184 12.48 0.25 -2.02
N SER A 185 12.88 1.31 -1.34
CA SER A 185 14.14 1.36 -0.59
C SER A 185 13.98 2.22 0.66
N MET A 186 14.93 2.16 1.59
CA MET A 186 14.87 2.91 2.86
C MET A 186 14.68 4.41 2.68
N LYS A 187 15.15 5.01 1.58
CA LYS A 187 14.96 6.44 1.28
C LYS A 187 13.48 6.88 1.31
N HIS A 188 12.54 5.97 0.97
CA HIS A 188 11.10 6.26 0.99
C HIS A 188 10.50 6.33 2.41
N PHE A 189 11.26 5.91 3.43
CA PHE A 189 10.84 5.88 4.83
C PHE A 189 11.63 6.87 5.70
N GLU A 190 12.64 7.49 5.12
CA GLU A 190 13.43 8.53 5.76
C GLU A 190 12.80 9.92 5.54
N GLY A 191 13.06 10.82 6.46
CA GLY A 191 12.57 12.20 6.35
C GLY A 191 12.55 12.91 7.69
N VAL A 192 11.46 13.62 7.98
CA VAL A 192 11.33 14.37 9.23
C VAL A 192 11.11 13.40 10.39
N ASP A 193 12.02 13.38 11.37
CA ASP A 193 11.85 12.60 12.58
C ASP A 193 10.73 13.22 13.45
N VAL A 194 9.72 12.38 13.74
CA VAL A 194 8.56 12.77 14.56
C VAL A 194 8.77 12.35 16.00
N TRP A 195 9.03 11.05 16.22
CA TRP A 195 9.02 10.46 17.55
C TRP A 195 9.87 9.19 17.61
N LYS A 196 10.40 8.90 18.81
CA LYS A 196 11.11 7.64 19.07
C LYS A 196 10.95 7.24 20.54
N ARG A 197 10.54 5.98 20.77
CA ARG A 197 10.50 5.38 22.10
C ARG A 197 10.81 3.88 22.02
N GLY A 198 11.69 3.38 22.91
CA GLY A 198 12.22 2.04 22.78
C GLY A 198 12.87 1.84 21.41
N ARG A 199 12.48 0.78 20.71
CA ARG A 199 12.94 0.48 19.34
C ARG A 199 11.97 0.95 18.26
N VAL A 200 10.89 1.65 18.64
CA VAL A 200 9.89 2.20 17.69
C VAL A 200 10.21 3.63 17.34
N ARG A 201 10.12 3.96 16.05
CA ARG A 201 10.37 5.28 15.50
C ARG A 201 9.24 5.68 14.54
N VAL A 202 8.89 6.96 14.52
CA VAL A 202 7.91 7.54 13.57
C VAL A 202 8.60 8.63 12.77
N THR A 203 8.42 8.59 11.44
CA THR A 203 8.97 9.59 10.49
C THR A 203 7.90 10.03 9.49
N ILE A 204 8.08 11.21 8.88
CA ILE A 204 7.31 11.64 7.71
C ILE A 204 8.24 11.65 6.51
N SER A 205 7.85 10.98 5.42
CA SER A 205 8.67 10.83 4.22
C SER A 205 8.89 12.16 3.51
N ILE A 206 10.14 12.44 3.11
CA ILE A 206 10.50 13.53 2.19
C ILE A 206 10.65 13.04 0.75
N ASP A 207 10.87 11.74 0.54
CA ASP A 207 10.84 11.07 -0.77
C ASP A 207 9.71 10.01 -0.75
N PRO A 208 8.44 10.44 -0.84
CA PRO A 208 7.31 9.52 -0.69
C PRO A 208 7.16 8.56 -1.87
N VAL A 209 6.56 7.40 -1.65
CA VAL A 209 6.26 6.41 -2.71
C VAL A 209 5.14 6.88 -3.62
N VAL A 210 4.04 7.36 -3.06
CA VAL A 210 2.84 7.82 -3.80
C VAL A 210 2.77 9.33 -3.84
N GLY A 211 3.00 9.96 -2.68
CA GLY A 211 3.05 11.40 -2.59
C GLY A 211 2.15 12.01 -1.54
N PHE A 212 2.26 13.33 -1.43
CA PHE A 212 1.66 14.24 -0.47
C PHE A 212 2.18 14.02 0.95
N PHE A 213 1.54 13.15 1.71
CA PHE A 213 1.83 12.93 3.11
C PHE A 213 1.85 11.42 3.40
N GLU A 214 3.00 10.94 3.83
CA GLU A 214 3.21 9.54 4.17
C GLU A 214 3.94 9.47 5.52
N VAL A 215 3.29 8.88 6.51
CA VAL A 215 3.87 8.68 7.85
C VAL A 215 4.30 7.22 7.98
N ASN A 216 5.50 7.01 8.50
CA ASN A 216 6.06 5.68 8.70
C ASN A 216 6.16 5.38 10.20
N VAL A 217 5.67 4.23 10.61
CA VAL A 217 5.94 3.63 11.92
C VAL A 217 6.89 2.48 11.71
N ILE A 218 8.05 2.52 12.37
CA ILE A 218 9.20 1.67 12.09
C ILE A 218 9.64 0.96 13.36
N CYS A 219 9.85 -0.36 13.30
CA CYS A 219 10.45 -1.15 14.38
C CYS A 219 11.35 -2.25 13.80
N PRO A 220 12.21 -2.90 14.59
CA PRO A 220 12.93 -4.09 14.15
C PRO A 220 11.99 -5.22 13.71
N GLN A 221 12.41 -5.98 12.70
CA GLN A 221 11.69 -7.17 12.23
C GLN A 221 11.67 -8.26 13.32
N GLY A 222 10.62 -9.08 13.34
CA GLY A 222 10.50 -10.23 14.21
C GLY A 222 9.98 -9.94 15.63
N LEU A 223 9.63 -8.70 15.97
CA LEU A 223 9.10 -8.35 17.29
C LEU A 223 7.81 -9.11 17.63
N ALA A 224 6.97 -9.40 16.65
CA ALA A 224 5.70 -10.10 16.87
C ALA A 224 5.87 -11.55 17.34
N HIS A 225 7.04 -12.14 17.15
CA HIS A 225 7.38 -13.50 17.62
C HIS A 225 8.25 -13.48 18.89
N GLY A 226 8.69 -12.32 19.34
CA GLY A 226 9.48 -12.20 20.56
C GLY A 226 8.62 -12.41 21.81
N ASP A 227 9.05 -13.34 22.68
CA ASP A 227 8.44 -13.59 23.98
C ASP A 227 9.08 -12.76 25.11
N ALA A 228 10.15 -12.03 24.78
CA ALA A 228 10.81 -11.16 25.75
C ALA A 228 9.89 -9.97 26.11
N PRO A 229 9.85 -9.55 27.39
CA PRO A 229 9.00 -8.42 27.80
C PRO A 229 9.22 -7.15 26.98
N GLU A 230 10.47 -6.87 26.59
CA GLU A 230 10.83 -5.73 25.75
C GLU A 230 10.31 -5.87 24.31
N ASP A 231 10.19 -7.07 23.76
CA ASP A 231 9.63 -7.31 22.42
C ASP A 231 8.14 -7.11 22.43
N ILE A 232 7.45 -7.61 23.48
CA ILE A 232 6.03 -7.40 23.68
C ILE A 232 5.72 -5.90 23.83
N GLU A 233 6.51 -5.21 24.65
CA GLU A 233 6.33 -3.77 24.91
C GLU A 233 6.56 -2.94 23.62
N ASP A 234 7.58 -3.24 22.83
CA ASP A 234 7.83 -2.53 21.58
C ASP A 234 6.80 -2.87 20.49
N THR A 235 6.27 -4.11 20.46
CA THR A 235 5.15 -4.45 19.56
C THR A 235 3.89 -3.67 19.95
N ASN A 236 3.61 -3.51 21.22
CA ASN A 236 2.49 -2.71 21.71
C ASN A 236 2.69 -1.23 21.37
N ARG A 237 3.88 -0.66 21.62
CA ARG A 237 4.23 0.71 21.22
C ARG A 237 4.08 0.95 19.71
N PHE A 238 4.46 -0.04 18.92
CA PHE A 238 4.29 0.02 17.47
C PHE A 238 2.80 0.11 17.09
N ALA A 239 1.95 -0.67 17.72
CA ALA A 239 0.51 -0.65 17.50
C ALA A 239 -0.11 0.68 17.98
N ASP A 240 0.26 1.17 19.16
CA ASP A 240 -0.21 2.44 19.71
C ASP A 240 0.21 3.62 18.83
N ALA A 241 1.46 3.64 18.39
CA ALA A 241 1.97 4.65 17.47
C ALA A 241 1.21 4.63 16.13
N LEU A 242 0.92 3.44 15.60
CA LEU A 242 0.15 3.29 14.37
C LEU A 242 -1.28 3.83 14.53
N GLN A 243 -1.96 3.52 15.63
CA GLN A 243 -3.29 4.06 15.94
C GLN A 243 -3.27 5.59 16.03
N ALA A 244 -2.31 6.16 16.75
CA ALA A 244 -2.16 7.61 16.89
C ALA A 244 -1.92 8.28 15.53
N VAL A 245 -1.07 7.70 14.67
CA VAL A 245 -0.81 8.16 13.30
C VAL A 245 -2.09 8.14 12.46
N VAL A 246 -2.87 7.05 12.50
CA VAL A 246 -4.11 6.96 11.72
C VAL A 246 -5.16 7.95 12.22
N ARG A 247 -5.29 8.11 13.53
CA ARG A 247 -6.18 9.13 14.13
C ARG A 247 -5.78 10.54 13.69
N TYR A 248 -4.50 10.87 13.69
CA TYR A 248 -3.98 12.14 13.19
C TYR A 248 -4.32 12.35 11.71
N VAL A 249 -4.05 11.35 10.87
CA VAL A 249 -4.32 11.39 9.42
C VAL A 249 -5.78 11.67 9.12
N LEU A 250 -6.72 11.07 9.87
CA LEU A 250 -8.14 11.23 9.63
C LEU A 250 -8.74 12.49 10.26
N ASN A 251 -8.29 12.87 11.46
CA ASN A 251 -8.99 13.88 12.26
C ASN A 251 -8.33 15.25 12.22
N GLU A 252 -7.03 15.35 11.97
CA GLU A 252 -6.29 16.60 12.10
C GLU A 252 -5.57 17.02 10.82
N HIS A 253 -4.89 16.10 10.15
CA HIS A 253 -4.15 16.43 8.92
C HIS A 253 -5.09 17.06 7.87
N HIS A 254 -4.69 18.21 7.31
CA HIS A 254 -5.53 19.02 6.43
C HIS A 254 -6.93 19.32 6.96
N GLY A 255 -7.07 19.48 8.28
CA GLY A 255 -8.36 19.76 8.92
C GLY A 255 -9.34 18.60 8.87
N GLY A 256 -8.85 17.36 8.96
CA GLY A 256 -9.68 16.15 9.03
C GLY A 256 -10.47 15.85 7.76
N ARG A 257 -9.95 16.18 6.58
CA ARG A 257 -10.64 15.98 5.31
C ARG A 257 -10.56 14.55 4.76
N ALA A 258 -9.65 13.74 5.29
CA ALA A 258 -9.53 12.35 4.86
C ALA A 258 -10.64 11.49 5.48
N SER A 259 -11.41 10.80 4.65
CA SER A 259 -12.41 9.80 5.08
C SER A 259 -11.94 8.37 4.85
N SER A 260 -10.72 8.21 4.38
CA SER A 260 -10.15 6.92 4.01
C SER A 260 -8.65 6.96 4.18
N TYR A 261 -8.05 5.79 4.41
CA TYR A 261 -6.60 5.64 4.47
C TYR A 261 -6.16 4.29 3.92
N ASN A 262 -4.87 4.18 3.61
CA ASN A 262 -4.21 2.90 3.39
C ASN A 262 -3.08 2.73 4.41
N LEU A 263 -2.86 1.48 4.83
CA LEU A 263 -1.63 1.05 5.47
C LEU A 263 -0.92 0.08 4.53
N PHE A 264 0.37 0.30 4.30
CA PHE A 264 1.24 -0.61 3.57
C PHE A 264 2.37 -1.05 4.47
N PHE A 265 2.58 -2.35 4.56
CA PHE A 265 3.59 -2.97 5.42
C PHE A 265 4.78 -3.41 4.57
N TYR A 266 5.98 -3.20 5.10
CA TYR A 266 7.22 -3.54 4.42
C TYR A 266 8.17 -4.24 5.39
N HIS A 267 8.84 -5.30 4.90
CA HIS A 267 10.06 -5.84 5.51
C HIS A 267 11.25 -5.43 4.64
N ILE A 268 12.07 -4.54 5.16
CA ILE A 268 13.21 -4.00 4.42
C ILE A 268 14.38 -3.74 5.38
N GLU A 269 15.58 -4.18 4.99
CA GLU A 269 16.81 -3.98 5.76
C GLU A 269 16.70 -4.37 7.26
N GLY A 270 15.97 -5.45 7.57
CA GLY A 270 15.76 -5.93 8.94
C GLY A 270 14.78 -5.12 9.77
N MET A 271 14.01 -4.24 9.13
CA MET A 271 12.97 -3.43 9.76
C MET A 271 11.59 -3.84 9.28
N THR A 272 10.62 -3.80 10.17
CA THR A 272 9.19 -3.80 9.89
C THR A 272 8.71 -2.36 9.86
N ILE A 273 8.11 -1.94 8.76
CA ILE A 273 7.66 -0.57 8.53
C ILE A 273 6.19 -0.59 8.12
N VAL A 274 5.38 0.25 8.75
CA VAL A 274 4.02 0.55 8.26
C VAL A 274 3.98 1.98 7.77
N LYS A 275 3.60 2.14 6.52
CA LYS A 275 3.38 3.44 5.90
C LYS A 275 1.88 3.73 5.89
N ALA A 276 1.46 4.79 6.57
CA ALA A 276 0.10 5.29 6.60
C ALA A 276 -0.10 6.45 5.62
N LEU A 277 -1.11 6.32 4.76
CA LEU A 277 -1.43 7.32 3.75
C LEU A 277 -2.89 7.77 3.85
N PRO A 278 -3.19 9.07 3.94
CA PRO A 278 -4.54 9.60 3.75
C PRO A 278 -5.02 9.40 2.30
N ARG A 279 -6.31 9.11 2.14
CA ARG A 279 -6.93 8.89 0.82
C ARG A 279 -8.11 9.84 0.62
N TRP A 280 -7.85 10.98 0.00
CA TRP A 280 -8.88 11.95 -0.38
C TRP A 280 -8.74 12.42 -1.83
N VAL A 281 -7.52 12.41 -2.36
CA VAL A 281 -7.16 12.89 -3.70
C VAL A 281 -6.24 11.88 -4.37
N VAL A 282 -6.40 11.74 -5.68
CA VAL A 282 -5.48 11.00 -6.52
C VAL A 282 -4.65 12.02 -7.30
N SER A 283 -3.31 11.99 -7.11
CA SER A 283 -2.41 12.89 -7.83
C SER A 283 -2.38 12.55 -9.32
N PRO A 284 -2.75 13.49 -10.22
CA PRO A 284 -2.63 13.25 -11.66
C PRO A 284 -1.17 13.07 -12.10
N TYR A 285 -0.23 13.66 -11.39
CA TYR A 285 1.20 13.48 -11.67
C TYR A 285 1.67 12.07 -11.34
N PHE A 286 1.23 11.51 -10.21
CA PHE A 286 1.56 10.13 -9.87
C PHE A 286 0.85 9.14 -10.80
N VAL A 287 -0.44 9.31 -11.04
CA VAL A 287 -1.24 8.40 -11.88
C VAL A 287 -0.77 8.40 -13.34
N GLY A 288 -0.52 9.60 -13.90
CA GLY A 288 -0.14 9.73 -15.31
C GLY A 288 1.35 9.58 -15.58
N TYR A 289 2.21 9.94 -14.60
CA TYR A 289 3.65 10.10 -14.83
C TYR A 289 4.53 9.45 -13.76
N ARG A 290 3.94 8.84 -12.73
CA ARG A 290 4.64 8.27 -11.57
C ARG A 290 5.56 9.27 -10.84
N LEU A 291 5.17 10.54 -10.85
CA LEU A 291 5.87 11.59 -10.13
C LEU A 291 5.19 11.79 -8.78
N ALA A 292 5.84 11.35 -7.71
CA ALA A 292 5.40 11.60 -6.34
C ALA A 292 5.48 13.12 -6.03
N GLN A 293 4.60 13.57 -5.15
CA GLN A 293 4.59 14.95 -4.66
C GLN A 293 4.84 14.94 -3.16
N CYS A 294 5.67 15.85 -2.68
CA CYS A 294 5.91 16.05 -1.26
C CYS A 294 5.38 17.41 -0.82
N ASN A 295 4.92 17.51 0.41
CA ASN A 295 4.58 18.78 1.03
C ASN A 295 5.84 19.62 1.27
N ALA A 296 5.67 20.96 1.37
CA ALA A 296 6.75 21.86 1.73
C ALA A 296 7.29 21.52 3.14
N GLU A 297 8.59 21.71 3.36
CA GLU A 297 9.27 21.41 4.62
C GLU A 297 8.60 22.06 5.84
N THR A 298 8.13 23.28 5.71
CA THR A 298 7.41 23.99 6.79
C THR A 298 6.10 23.30 7.18
N THR A 299 5.39 22.70 6.21
CA THR A 299 4.18 21.92 6.46
C THR A 299 4.51 20.62 7.16
N LEU A 300 5.54 19.90 6.68
CA LEU A 300 5.99 18.65 7.29
C LEU A 300 6.47 18.84 8.73
N THR A 301 7.16 19.94 9.02
CA THR A 301 7.61 20.29 10.37
C THR A 301 6.42 20.53 11.30
N HIS A 302 5.42 21.27 10.86
CA HIS A 302 4.20 21.52 11.64
C HIS A 302 3.43 20.22 11.91
N ASP A 303 3.25 19.40 10.89
CA ASP A 303 2.62 18.06 11.03
C ASP A 303 3.41 17.17 12.01
N ALA A 304 4.75 17.21 11.95
CA ALA A 304 5.62 16.44 12.83
C ALA A 304 5.52 16.89 14.30
N GLU A 305 5.47 18.20 14.55
CA GLU A 305 5.31 18.75 15.91
C GLU A 305 3.99 18.30 16.52
N ARG A 306 2.90 18.46 15.76
CA ARG A 306 1.57 18.09 16.25
C ARG A 306 1.43 16.58 16.48
N LEU A 307 1.92 15.77 15.57
CA LEU A 307 1.90 14.30 15.70
C LEU A 307 2.74 13.83 16.90
N ARG A 308 3.88 14.49 17.17
CA ARG A 308 4.71 14.19 18.36
C ARG A 308 3.94 14.41 19.66
N GLU A 309 3.21 15.54 19.78
CA GLU A 309 2.38 15.82 20.96
C GLU A 309 1.34 14.69 21.20
N LEU A 310 0.70 14.20 20.14
CA LEU A 310 -0.26 13.11 20.24
C LEU A 310 0.39 11.79 20.65
N LEU A 311 1.56 11.47 20.09
CA LEU A 311 2.29 10.26 20.45
C LEU A 311 2.80 10.28 21.88
N ASP A 312 3.25 11.42 22.37
CA ASP A 312 3.68 11.59 23.77
C ASP A 312 2.51 11.49 24.76
N ALA A 313 1.31 11.91 24.35
CA ALA A 313 0.11 11.81 25.17
C ALA A 313 -0.46 10.38 25.26
N HIS A 314 -0.16 9.50 24.30
CA HIS A 314 -0.62 8.11 24.24
C HIS A 314 0.45 7.10 24.73
N ALA A 315 1.64 7.56 25.04
CA ALA A 315 2.79 6.78 25.47
C ALA A 315 2.83 6.68 27.03
#